data_239b099d1b7a7821dc88892f7f265ad4
#
_entry.id   239b099d1b7a7821dc88892f7f265ad4
#
_cell.length_a   1.000
_cell.length_b   1.000
_cell.length_c   1.000
_cell.angle_alpha   90.00
_cell.angle_beta   90.00
_cell.angle_gamma   90.00
#
_symmetry.space_group_name_H-M   'P 1'
#
loop_
_entity.id
_entity.type
_entity.pdbx_description
1 polymer ?
#
loop_
_entity_poly.entity_id
_entity_poly.type
_entity_poly.pdbx_seq_one_letter_code
_entity_poly.pdbx_strand_id
1 'polypeptide(L)'
;MEQDKKDLITIEPATAEDTEFVATVMIEAVGMPIMEKGETPDEMLTDICRRTDTLYSWQNAAIARVDGEPAGGLISYEGHGYHEVKLRTFGLVPKDLLTFDIDKMDDETVDGEYYLDSLAVNPQHRNRGIASLLLKYGIEKAREKHLLPILACDPDNANALQLYKNLGFRQEGTLFIFGHEFMRMVWRDSRDAKE
;
A
#
# COMPACT_ATOMS: atom_id res chain seq x y z
N MET A 1 -9.67 12.63 38.07
CA MET A 1 -9.81 11.39 37.27
C MET A 1 -10.02 11.83 35.83
N GLU A 2 -8.92 11.96 35.07
CA GLU A 2 -8.99 12.10 33.60
C GLU A 2 -9.48 10.76 33.09
N GLN A 3 -10.65 10.74 32.46
CA GLN A 3 -11.11 9.62 31.69
C GLN A 3 -10.14 9.50 30.51
N ASP A 4 -9.44 8.38 30.40
CA ASP A 4 -8.71 7.97 29.19
C ASP A 4 -9.67 8.07 28.00
N LYS A 5 -9.64 9.19 27.30
CA LYS A 5 -10.36 9.39 26.05
C LYS A 5 -9.67 8.49 25.02
N LYS A 6 -10.25 7.30 24.83
CA LYS A 6 -9.75 6.35 23.83
C LYS A 6 -9.85 7.06 22.48
N ASP A 7 -8.70 7.32 21.85
CA ASP A 7 -8.66 7.98 20.56
C ASP A 7 -9.55 7.27 19.55
N LEU A 8 -10.36 8.04 18.84
CA LEU A 8 -11.24 7.52 17.80
C LEU A 8 -10.41 7.26 16.53
N ILE A 9 -10.25 5.98 16.18
CA ILE A 9 -9.61 5.59 14.92
C ILE A 9 -10.70 5.23 13.91
N THR A 10 -10.74 5.93 12.77
CA THR A 10 -11.62 5.63 11.64
C THR A 10 -10.78 5.25 10.41
N ILE A 11 -11.34 4.40 9.53
CA ILE A 11 -10.77 4.09 8.22
C ILE A 11 -11.80 4.48 7.16
N GLU A 12 -11.41 5.30 6.22
CA GLU A 12 -12.30 5.79 5.17
C GLU A 12 -11.58 5.87 3.82
N PRO A 13 -12.29 5.82 2.68
CA PRO A 13 -11.70 6.11 1.38
C PRO A 13 -11.09 7.51 1.40
N ALA A 14 -9.92 7.67 0.76
CA ALA A 14 -9.32 8.98 0.56
C ALA A 14 -10.18 9.87 -0.34
N THR A 15 -10.03 11.17 -0.19
CA THR A 15 -10.61 12.20 -1.04
C THR A 15 -9.51 12.94 -1.81
N ALA A 16 -9.89 13.80 -2.76
CA ALA A 16 -8.91 14.62 -3.48
C ALA A 16 -8.10 15.55 -2.55
N GLU A 17 -8.64 15.88 -1.38
CA GLU A 17 -7.95 16.71 -0.38
C GLU A 17 -6.83 15.95 0.32
N ASP A 18 -6.86 14.60 0.30
CA ASP A 18 -5.86 13.74 0.91
C ASP A 18 -4.65 13.45 0.00
N THR A 19 -4.60 14.02 -1.21
CA THR A 19 -3.58 13.70 -2.23
C THR A 19 -2.15 13.82 -1.71
N GLU A 20 -1.81 14.88 -0.98
CA GLU A 20 -0.47 15.08 -0.41
C GLU A 20 -0.14 14.00 0.63
N PHE A 21 -1.12 13.61 1.44
CA PHE A 21 -0.93 12.52 2.40
C PHE A 21 -0.77 11.17 1.71
N VAL A 22 -1.53 10.91 0.64
CA VAL A 22 -1.37 9.70 -0.19
C VAL A 22 0.02 9.63 -0.81
N ALA A 23 0.56 10.75 -1.30
CA ALA A 23 1.93 10.81 -1.79
C ALA A 23 2.96 10.48 -0.69
N THR A 24 2.76 10.97 0.52
CA THR A 24 3.60 10.61 1.68
C THR A 24 3.53 9.09 1.97
N VAL A 25 2.34 8.48 1.93
CA VAL A 25 2.16 7.03 2.11
C VAL A 25 2.93 6.23 1.05
N MET A 26 2.82 6.63 -0.23
CA MET A 26 3.55 6.00 -1.34
C MET A 26 5.06 6.07 -1.11
N ILE A 27 5.61 7.23 -0.80
CA ILE A 27 7.04 7.45 -0.61
C ILE A 27 7.57 6.63 0.56
N GLU A 28 6.89 6.63 1.70
CA GLU A 28 7.31 5.88 2.89
C GLU A 28 7.26 4.37 2.67
N ALA A 29 6.27 3.87 1.90
CA ALA A 29 6.11 2.44 1.64
C ALA A 29 7.09 1.91 0.60
N VAL A 30 7.26 2.62 -0.52
CA VAL A 30 8.11 2.18 -1.63
C VAL A 30 9.59 2.43 -1.32
N GLY A 31 9.89 3.32 -0.35
CA GLY A 31 11.27 3.65 0.01
C GLY A 31 12.02 4.27 -1.18
N MET A 32 11.34 5.04 -2.02
CA MET A 32 11.93 5.63 -3.20
C MET A 32 13.17 6.44 -2.85
N PRO A 33 14.34 6.15 -3.42
CA PRO A 33 15.59 6.84 -3.12
C PRO A 33 15.65 8.28 -3.67
N ILE A 34 14.54 8.78 -4.21
CA ILE A 34 14.40 10.12 -4.79
C ILE A 34 14.30 11.20 -3.71
N MET A 35 14.01 10.83 -2.45
CA MET A 35 13.83 11.81 -1.37
C MET A 35 14.52 11.36 -0.08
N GLU A 36 15.16 12.29 0.60
CA GLU A 36 15.65 12.04 1.96
C GLU A 36 14.46 11.91 2.93
N LYS A 37 14.61 11.00 3.90
CA LYS A 37 13.56 10.66 4.86
C LYS A 37 13.13 11.90 5.65
N GLY A 38 11.87 12.32 5.46
CA GLY A 38 11.29 13.48 6.18
C GLY A 38 11.07 14.73 5.34
N GLU A 39 11.40 14.71 4.03
CA GLU A 39 11.03 15.78 3.11
C GLU A 39 9.55 15.68 2.69
N THR A 40 8.94 16.82 2.38
CA THR A 40 7.61 16.85 1.77
C THR A 40 7.68 16.21 0.38
N PRO A 41 6.64 15.46 -0.04
CA PRO A 41 6.57 14.95 -1.40
C PRO A 41 6.74 16.08 -2.39
N ASP A 42 7.59 15.90 -3.38
CA ASP A 42 7.71 16.90 -4.42
C ASP A 42 6.41 16.97 -5.26
N GLU A 43 6.26 18.07 -5.97
CA GLU A 43 5.04 18.33 -6.73
C GLU A 43 4.78 17.25 -7.79
N MET A 44 5.83 16.67 -8.37
CA MET A 44 5.73 15.60 -9.37
C MET A 44 5.08 14.33 -8.78
N LEU A 45 5.51 13.87 -7.60
CA LEU A 45 4.96 12.69 -6.96
C LEU A 45 3.53 12.94 -6.47
N THR A 46 3.26 14.13 -5.97
CA THR A 46 1.91 14.57 -5.62
C THR A 46 1.00 14.60 -6.85
N ASP A 47 1.51 15.05 -8.00
CA ASP A 47 0.75 15.06 -9.27
C ASP A 47 0.41 13.65 -9.76
N ILE A 48 1.30 12.67 -9.57
CA ILE A 48 1.00 11.25 -9.83
C ILE A 48 -0.19 10.80 -8.99
N CYS A 49 -0.21 11.13 -7.70
CA CYS A 49 -1.30 10.77 -6.78
C CYS A 49 -2.61 11.53 -7.06
N ARG A 50 -2.52 12.74 -7.65
CA ARG A 50 -3.70 13.55 -8.03
C ARG A 50 -4.42 13.00 -9.24
N ARG A 51 -3.73 12.28 -10.12
CA ARG A 51 -4.32 11.65 -11.30
C ARG A 51 -5.23 10.50 -10.90
N THR A 52 -6.23 10.21 -11.77
CA THR A 52 -7.18 9.11 -11.57
C THR A 52 -6.86 7.85 -12.38
N ASP A 53 -5.76 7.88 -13.15
CA ASP A 53 -5.34 6.84 -14.09
C ASP A 53 -3.95 6.25 -13.78
N THR A 54 -3.48 6.40 -12.53
CA THR A 54 -2.22 5.87 -12.01
C THR A 54 -2.47 4.84 -10.91
N LEU A 55 -1.46 4.00 -10.62
CA LEU A 55 -1.50 3.05 -9.50
C LEU A 55 -1.67 3.78 -8.16
N TYR A 56 -0.96 4.90 -8.00
CA TYR A 56 -0.91 5.68 -6.76
C TYR A 56 -1.97 6.79 -6.65
N SER A 57 -3.02 6.74 -7.50
CA SER A 57 -4.16 7.64 -7.40
C SER A 57 -4.75 7.69 -5.98
N TRP A 58 -5.13 8.89 -5.51
CA TRP A 58 -5.87 9.02 -4.24
C TRP A 58 -7.15 8.16 -4.23
N GLN A 59 -7.75 7.88 -5.38
CA GLN A 59 -8.94 7.02 -5.49
C GLN A 59 -8.67 5.56 -5.10
N ASN A 60 -7.41 5.14 -5.15
CA ASN A 60 -6.96 3.81 -4.75
C ASN A 60 -6.57 3.75 -3.26
N ALA A 61 -6.70 4.86 -2.52
CA ALA A 61 -6.24 4.94 -1.14
C ALA A 61 -7.37 4.90 -0.12
N ALA A 62 -7.05 4.35 1.05
CA ALA A 62 -7.84 4.50 2.27
C ALA A 62 -6.96 5.13 3.36
N ILE A 63 -7.55 6.04 4.15
CA ILE A 63 -6.85 6.78 5.18
C ILE A 63 -7.36 6.35 6.56
N ALA A 64 -6.44 6.05 7.45
CA ALA A 64 -6.72 5.94 8.88
C ALA A 64 -6.61 7.32 9.52
N ARG A 65 -7.66 7.78 10.19
CA ARG A 65 -7.64 9.03 10.95
C ARG A 65 -7.70 8.76 12.44
N VAL A 66 -6.99 9.56 13.19
CA VAL A 66 -7.02 9.58 14.65
C VAL A 66 -7.57 10.94 15.06
N ASP A 67 -8.73 10.96 15.71
CA ASP A 67 -9.45 12.18 16.08
C ASP A 67 -9.66 13.16 14.89
N GLY A 68 -9.83 12.61 13.68
CA GLY A 68 -10.03 13.33 12.42
C GLY A 68 -8.78 13.62 11.61
N GLU A 69 -7.58 13.51 12.20
CA GLU A 69 -6.30 13.81 11.52
C GLU A 69 -5.71 12.56 10.84
N PRO A 70 -5.13 12.68 9.63
CA PRO A 70 -4.50 11.57 8.93
C PRO A 70 -3.33 10.96 9.73
N ALA A 71 -3.39 9.66 9.98
CA ALA A 71 -2.42 8.93 10.81
C ALA A 71 -1.74 7.77 10.08
N GLY A 72 -2.30 7.30 8.99
CA GLY A 72 -1.76 6.24 8.15
C GLY A 72 -2.62 6.03 6.91
N GLY A 73 -2.09 5.31 5.92
CA GLY A 73 -2.82 5.04 4.68
C GLY A 73 -2.43 3.70 4.07
N LEU A 74 -3.33 3.20 3.24
CA LEU A 74 -3.16 2.03 2.40
C LEU A 74 -3.56 2.39 0.98
N ILE A 75 -2.67 2.18 0.01
CA ILE A 75 -2.99 2.22 -1.42
C ILE A 75 -3.22 0.79 -1.88
N SER A 76 -4.36 0.53 -2.53
CA SER A 76 -4.75 -0.81 -2.95
C SER A 76 -5.69 -0.77 -4.15
N TYR A 77 -5.60 -1.74 -5.04
CA TYR A 77 -6.35 -1.77 -6.29
C TYR A 77 -6.50 -3.18 -6.86
N GLU A 78 -7.39 -3.30 -7.85
CA GLU A 78 -7.61 -4.55 -8.59
C GLU A 78 -6.46 -4.79 -9.58
N GLY A 79 -6.09 -6.06 -9.78
CA GLY A 79 -5.03 -6.46 -10.71
C GLY A 79 -5.41 -6.33 -12.18
N HIS A 80 -6.70 -6.09 -12.49
CA HIS A 80 -7.15 -5.95 -13.87
C HIS A 80 -6.47 -4.76 -14.58
N GLY A 81 -5.83 -5.04 -15.73
CA GLY A 81 -5.14 -4.00 -16.51
C GLY A 81 -3.87 -3.45 -15.85
N TYR A 82 -3.36 -4.10 -14.81
CA TYR A 82 -2.20 -3.65 -14.04
C TYR A 82 -1.00 -3.25 -14.92
N HIS A 83 -0.62 -4.09 -15.89
CA HIS A 83 0.56 -3.86 -16.73
C HIS A 83 0.53 -2.49 -17.42
N GLU A 84 -0.60 -2.13 -18.02
CA GLU A 84 -0.75 -0.86 -18.74
C GLU A 84 -0.71 0.33 -17.76
N VAL A 85 -1.35 0.20 -16.60
CA VAL A 85 -1.37 1.25 -15.57
C VAL A 85 0.02 1.41 -14.95
N LYS A 86 0.77 0.31 -14.73
CA LYS A 86 2.17 0.32 -14.28
C LYS A 86 3.03 1.15 -15.24
N LEU A 87 3.02 0.82 -16.54
CA LEU A 87 3.80 1.53 -17.54
C LEU A 87 3.43 3.02 -17.62
N ARG A 88 2.13 3.35 -17.51
CA ARG A 88 1.67 4.73 -17.47
C ARG A 88 2.17 5.46 -16.23
N THR A 89 2.06 4.85 -15.05
CA THR A 89 2.44 5.45 -13.77
C THR A 89 3.94 5.78 -13.75
N PHE A 90 4.78 4.79 -14.02
CA PHE A 90 6.24 4.99 -14.03
C PHE A 90 6.74 5.81 -15.24
N GLY A 91 5.96 5.83 -16.33
CA GLY A 91 6.24 6.70 -17.48
C GLY A 91 6.10 8.20 -17.19
N LEU A 92 5.48 8.58 -16.06
CA LEU A 92 5.43 9.97 -15.59
C LEU A 92 6.69 10.40 -14.83
N VAL A 93 7.49 9.44 -14.37
CA VAL A 93 8.75 9.71 -13.67
C VAL A 93 9.88 9.85 -14.67
N PRO A 94 10.70 10.94 -14.63
CA PRO A 94 11.89 11.06 -15.47
C PRO A 94 12.80 9.84 -15.33
N LYS A 95 13.30 9.33 -16.45
CA LYS A 95 14.08 8.07 -16.47
C LYS A 95 15.36 8.14 -15.65
N ASP A 96 15.96 9.32 -15.54
CA ASP A 96 17.17 9.58 -14.76
C ASP A 96 16.93 9.57 -13.23
N LEU A 97 15.66 9.63 -12.80
CA LEU A 97 15.25 9.49 -11.41
C LEU A 97 14.86 8.04 -11.04
N LEU A 98 14.69 7.16 -12.04
CA LEU A 98 14.39 5.76 -11.78
C LEU A 98 15.71 5.00 -11.53
N THR A 99 15.82 4.37 -10.38
CA THR A 99 16.98 3.54 -10.00
C THR A 99 16.87 2.09 -10.47
N PHE A 100 15.79 1.75 -11.15
CA PHE A 100 15.47 0.41 -11.63
C PHE A 100 14.96 0.45 -13.07
N ASP A 101 14.99 -0.71 -13.74
CA ASP A 101 14.51 -0.90 -15.10
C ASP A 101 13.07 -1.44 -15.07
N ILE A 102 12.12 -0.63 -15.51
CA ILE A 102 10.68 -0.98 -15.49
C ILE A 102 10.40 -2.22 -16.35
N ASP A 103 11.12 -2.39 -17.46
CA ASP A 103 10.93 -3.53 -18.37
C ASP A 103 11.37 -4.87 -17.74
N LYS A 104 12.14 -4.81 -16.65
CA LYS A 104 12.58 -5.98 -15.89
C LYS A 104 11.76 -6.23 -14.63
N MET A 105 10.83 -5.32 -14.29
CA MET A 105 9.92 -5.51 -13.18
C MET A 105 8.82 -6.51 -13.54
N ASP A 106 8.59 -7.48 -12.67
CA ASP A 106 7.38 -8.32 -12.75
C ASP A 106 6.11 -7.45 -12.64
N ASP A 107 5.02 -7.97 -13.16
CA ASP A 107 3.70 -7.45 -12.81
C ASP A 107 3.37 -7.93 -11.39
N GLU A 108 3.12 -6.98 -10.49
CA GLU A 108 2.94 -7.25 -9.07
C GLU A 108 1.61 -7.95 -8.77
N THR A 109 0.64 -7.81 -9.68
CA THR A 109 -0.69 -8.41 -9.58
C THR A 109 -1.28 -8.70 -10.95
N VAL A 110 -2.28 -9.58 -10.99
CA VAL A 110 -2.97 -10.03 -12.21
C VAL A 110 -4.49 -10.03 -12.02
N ASP A 111 -5.23 -10.31 -13.09
CA ASP A 111 -6.68 -10.47 -13.04
C ASP A 111 -7.11 -11.48 -11.96
N GLY A 112 -8.14 -11.13 -11.21
CA GLY A 112 -8.65 -11.92 -10.08
C GLY A 112 -8.02 -11.61 -8.73
N GLU A 113 -7.04 -10.71 -8.70
CA GLU A 113 -6.35 -10.29 -7.49
C GLU A 113 -6.69 -8.85 -7.08
N TYR A 114 -6.54 -8.58 -5.80
CA TYR A 114 -6.61 -7.25 -5.19
C TYR A 114 -5.30 -6.98 -4.47
N TYR A 115 -4.52 -6.05 -4.98
CA TYR A 115 -3.18 -5.78 -4.49
C TYR A 115 -3.19 -4.71 -3.42
N LEU A 116 -2.64 -5.06 -2.25
CA LEU A 116 -2.40 -4.15 -1.13
C LEU A 116 -0.97 -3.62 -1.28
N ASP A 117 -0.83 -2.54 -2.05
CA ASP A 117 0.44 -2.03 -2.56
C ASP A 117 1.26 -1.33 -1.47
N SER A 118 0.81 -0.18 -1.03
CA SER A 118 1.59 0.72 -0.18
C SER A 118 0.89 0.95 1.16
N LEU A 119 1.59 0.63 2.25
CA LEU A 119 1.09 0.79 3.62
C LEU A 119 2.08 1.61 4.45
N ALA A 120 1.63 2.74 4.97
CA ALA A 120 2.43 3.54 5.90
C ALA A 120 1.61 4.06 7.08
N VAL A 121 2.26 4.21 8.23
CA VAL A 121 1.68 4.79 9.45
C VAL A 121 2.64 5.81 10.02
N ASN A 122 2.16 7.03 10.26
CA ASN A 122 2.93 8.10 10.85
C ASN A 122 3.65 7.64 12.11
N PRO A 123 4.94 7.95 12.30
CA PRO A 123 5.76 7.46 13.44
C PRO A 123 5.09 7.65 14.80
N GLN A 124 4.45 8.78 15.04
CA GLN A 124 3.76 9.12 16.28
C GLN A 124 2.50 8.28 16.57
N HIS A 125 1.97 7.59 15.55
CA HIS A 125 0.78 6.75 15.65
C HIS A 125 1.07 5.26 15.51
N ARG A 126 2.35 4.87 15.40
CA ARG A 126 2.78 3.45 15.34
C ARG A 126 2.45 2.72 16.64
N ASN A 127 2.45 1.38 16.60
CA ASN A 127 2.16 0.49 17.72
C ASN A 127 0.73 0.63 18.31
N ARG A 128 -0.20 1.25 17.56
CA ARG A 128 -1.61 1.44 17.94
C ARG A 128 -2.57 0.56 17.14
N GLY A 129 -2.03 -0.38 16.35
CA GLY A 129 -2.82 -1.31 15.54
C GLY A 129 -3.34 -0.75 14.22
N ILE A 130 -2.99 0.49 13.84
CA ILE A 130 -3.50 1.18 12.64
C ILE A 130 -3.19 0.39 11.36
N ALA A 131 -1.95 -0.11 11.20
CA ALA A 131 -1.57 -0.93 10.05
C ALA A 131 -2.46 -2.18 9.92
N SER A 132 -2.75 -2.87 11.02
CA SER A 132 -3.67 -4.02 11.04
C SER A 132 -5.09 -3.64 10.62
N LEU A 133 -5.57 -2.48 11.02
CA LEU A 133 -6.91 -1.99 10.66
C LEU A 133 -6.99 -1.68 9.17
N LEU A 134 -5.98 -1.00 8.60
CA LEU A 134 -5.88 -0.69 7.18
C LEU A 134 -5.81 -1.97 6.32
N LEU A 135 -4.99 -2.95 6.72
CA LEU A 135 -4.91 -4.23 6.01
C LEU A 135 -6.23 -5.01 6.07
N LYS A 136 -6.91 -5.04 7.21
CA LYS A 136 -8.24 -5.66 7.33
C LYS A 136 -9.27 -4.97 6.44
N TYR A 137 -9.22 -3.64 6.35
CA TYR A 137 -10.06 -2.88 5.43
C TYR A 137 -9.78 -3.30 3.97
N GLY A 138 -8.52 -3.38 3.53
CA GLY A 138 -8.15 -3.83 2.19
C GLY A 138 -8.57 -5.27 1.90
N ILE A 139 -8.39 -6.20 2.86
CA ILE A 139 -8.85 -7.59 2.75
C ILE A 139 -10.38 -7.63 2.57
N GLU A 140 -11.14 -6.85 3.34
CA GLU A 140 -12.59 -6.84 3.21
C GLU A 140 -13.04 -6.25 1.88
N LYS A 141 -12.39 -5.20 1.38
CA LYS A 141 -12.61 -4.66 0.02
C LYS A 141 -12.38 -5.70 -1.07
N ALA A 142 -11.31 -6.47 -0.97
CA ALA A 142 -11.05 -7.56 -1.90
C ALA A 142 -12.16 -8.62 -1.86
N ARG A 143 -12.62 -8.99 -0.66
CA ARG A 143 -13.69 -9.97 -0.46
C ARG A 143 -15.04 -9.48 -1.02
N GLU A 144 -15.39 -8.21 -0.81
CA GLU A 144 -16.59 -7.59 -1.40
C GLU A 144 -16.59 -7.69 -2.93
N LYS A 145 -15.41 -7.65 -3.55
CA LYS A 145 -15.21 -7.75 -5.00
C LYS A 145 -14.97 -9.20 -5.49
N HIS A 146 -14.95 -10.18 -4.61
CA HIS A 146 -14.60 -11.57 -4.90
C HIS A 146 -13.19 -11.74 -5.50
N LEU A 147 -12.24 -10.90 -5.07
CA LEU A 147 -10.85 -10.91 -5.50
C LEU A 147 -9.95 -11.47 -4.40
N LEU A 148 -8.80 -12.01 -4.81
CA LEU A 148 -7.81 -12.59 -3.92
C LEU A 148 -6.89 -11.49 -3.37
N PRO A 149 -6.88 -11.22 -2.04
CA PRO A 149 -5.95 -10.24 -1.47
C PRO A 149 -4.51 -10.72 -1.55
N ILE A 150 -3.64 -9.91 -2.11
CA ILE A 150 -2.20 -10.16 -2.19
C ILE A 150 -1.41 -8.93 -1.80
N LEU A 151 -0.15 -9.11 -1.47
CA LEU A 151 0.84 -8.04 -1.27
C LEU A 151 2.26 -8.54 -1.55
N ALA A 152 3.20 -7.61 -1.73
CA ALA A 152 4.63 -7.87 -1.73
C ALA A 152 5.23 -7.47 -0.37
N CYS A 153 6.19 -8.26 0.11
CA CYS A 153 6.90 -8.00 1.36
C CYS A 153 8.40 -8.14 1.13
N ASP A 154 9.16 -7.11 1.51
CA ASP A 154 10.61 -7.20 1.54
C ASP A 154 11.01 -8.30 2.55
N PRO A 155 11.84 -9.29 2.15
CA PRO A 155 12.28 -10.38 3.02
C PRO A 155 13.02 -9.88 4.27
N ASP A 156 13.65 -8.72 4.21
CA ASP A 156 14.39 -8.13 5.33
C ASP A 156 13.47 -7.35 6.30
N ASN A 157 12.20 -7.10 5.94
CA ASN A 157 11.22 -6.44 6.79
C ASN A 157 10.50 -7.43 7.73
N ALA A 158 11.21 -7.92 8.74
CA ALA A 158 10.69 -8.91 9.69
C ALA A 158 9.40 -8.46 10.41
N ASN A 159 9.26 -7.15 10.68
CA ASN A 159 8.08 -6.62 11.38
C ASN A 159 6.84 -6.66 10.47
N ALA A 160 6.96 -6.26 9.21
CA ALA A 160 5.90 -6.36 8.23
C ALA A 160 5.52 -7.83 7.97
N LEU A 161 6.52 -8.69 7.79
CA LEU A 161 6.30 -10.11 7.57
C LEU A 161 5.52 -10.77 8.71
N GLN A 162 5.86 -10.44 9.97
CA GLN A 162 5.13 -10.94 11.14
C GLN A 162 3.68 -10.42 11.17
N LEU A 163 3.47 -9.15 10.87
CA LEU A 163 2.14 -8.54 10.78
C LEU A 163 1.28 -9.23 9.74
N TYR A 164 1.80 -9.44 8.53
CA TYR A 164 1.07 -10.09 7.44
C TYR A 164 0.72 -11.55 7.78
N LYS A 165 1.67 -12.32 8.33
CA LYS A 165 1.41 -13.69 8.79
C LYS A 165 0.31 -13.75 9.86
N ASN A 166 0.31 -12.82 10.80
CA ASN A 166 -0.71 -12.74 11.86
C ASN A 166 -2.11 -12.44 11.30
N LEU A 167 -2.20 -11.79 10.15
CA LEU A 167 -3.45 -11.50 9.46
C LEU A 167 -3.91 -12.60 8.49
N GLY A 168 -3.12 -13.66 8.31
CA GLY A 168 -3.46 -14.81 7.46
C GLY A 168 -2.79 -14.82 6.10
N PHE A 169 -1.87 -13.90 5.82
CA PHE A 169 -1.06 -13.96 4.60
C PHE A 169 -0.02 -15.09 4.68
N ARG A 170 0.18 -15.78 3.56
CA ARG A 170 1.19 -16.83 3.39
C ARG A 170 2.04 -16.53 2.17
N GLN A 171 3.33 -16.85 2.23
CA GLN A 171 4.18 -16.71 1.06
C GLN A 171 3.79 -17.76 0.00
N GLU A 172 3.50 -17.27 -1.20
CA GLU A 172 3.20 -18.09 -2.38
C GLU A 172 3.97 -17.55 -3.59
N GLY A 173 5.30 -17.61 -3.55
CA GLY A 173 6.20 -17.19 -4.60
C GLY A 173 7.02 -15.95 -4.27
N THR A 174 7.64 -15.41 -5.29
CA THR A 174 8.47 -14.20 -5.26
C THR A 174 8.11 -13.29 -6.43
N LEU A 175 8.48 -12.01 -6.32
CA LEU A 175 8.33 -10.98 -7.33
C LEU A 175 9.64 -10.22 -7.45
N PHE A 176 10.11 -9.98 -8.67
CA PHE A 176 11.26 -9.10 -8.91
C PHE A 176 10.76 -7.70 -9.23
N ILE A 177 10.82 -6.79 -8.24
CA ILE A 177 10.34 -5.42 -8.34
C ILE A 177 11.40 -4.46 -7.78
N PHE A 178 11.50 -3.26 -8.33
CA PHE A 178 12.46 -2.22 -7.91
C PHE A 178 13.92 -2.69 -7.85
N GLY A 179 14.30 -3.69 -8.67
CA GLY A 179 15.67 -4.18 -8.79
C GLY A 179 16.05 -5.28 -7.79
N HIS A 180 15.15 -5.77 -6.97
CA HIS A 180 15.39 -6.90 -6.05
C HIS A 180 14.16 -7.79 -5.87
N GLU A 181 14.34 -8.89 -5.14
CA GLU A 181 13.32 -9.92 -4.94
C GLU A 181 12.49 -9.63 -3.69
N PHE A 182 11.16 -9.69 -3.82
CA PHE A 182 10.18 -9.60 -2.76
C PHE A 182 9.45 -10.91 -2.56
N MET A 183 8.99 -11.18 -1.35
CA MET A 183 8.07 -12.28 -1.08
C MET A 183 6.68 -11.89 -1.58
N ARG A 184 6.09 -12.68 -2.48
CA ARG A 184 4.67 -12.58 -2.83
C ARG A 184 3.86 -13.26 -1.75
N MET A 185 3.00 -12.50 -1.07
CA MET A 185 2.18 -12.95 0.04
C MET A 185 0.70 -12.96 -0.38
N VAL A 186 0.04 -14.08 -0.13
CA VAL A 186 -1.38 -14.29 -0.51
C VAL A 186 -2.20 -14.51 0.76
N TRP A 187 -3.30 -13.79 0.89
CA TRP A 187 -4.21 -13.97 2.02
C TRP A 187 -5.08 -15.22 1.83
N ARG A 188 -5.20 -15.99 2.90
CA ARG A 188 -6.07 -17.17 2.94
C ARG A 188 -6.98 -17.10 4.16
N ASP A 189 -8.29 -17.25 3.94
CA ASP A 189 -9.23 -17.37 5.07
C ASP A 189 -8.88 -18.61 5.89
N SER A 190 -8.85 -18.46 7.20
CA SER A 190 -8.62 -19.60 8.10
C SER A 190 -9.68 -20.72 7.97
N ARG A 191 -10.82 -20.39 7.36
CA ARG A 191 -11.90 -21.36 7.07
C ARG A 191 -11.58 -22.24 5.86
N ASP A 192 -10.76 -21.76 4.92
CA ASP A 192 -10.38 -22.50 3.69
C ASP A 192 -9.24 -23.52 3.94
N ALA A 193 -8.68 -23.53 5.13
CA ALA A 193 -7.57 -24.44 5.51
C ALA A 193 -8.04 -25.82 6.00
N LYS A 194 -9.31 -26.20 5.80
CA LYS A 194 -9.91 -27.45 6.26
C LYS A 194 -10.36 -28.40 5.13
N GLU A 195 -9.84 -28.23 3.92
CA GLU A 195 -9.98 -29.23 2.86
C GLU A 195 -8.66 -29.96 2.57
#